data_5c46f17d1ca1f91489405ff27e983db5
#
_entry.id   5c46f17d1ca1f91489405ff27e983db5
#
_cell.length_a   1.000
_cell.length_b   1.000
_cell.length_c   1.000
_cell.angle_alpha   90.00
_cell.angle_beta   90.00
_cell.angle_gamma   90.00
#
_symmetry.space_group_name_H-M   'P 1'
#
loop_
_entity.id
_entity.type
_entity.pdbx_description
1 polymer ?
#
loop_
_entity_poly.entity_id
_entity_poly.type
_entity_poly.pdbx_seq_one_letter_code
_entity_poly.pdbx_strand_id
1 'polypeptide(L)'
;MNKTELTAAIAEQAGISKKDAEKALKAFTDVVADELKKGEKVQLVGFGTFEVVERAAREGRNPQNGEPMPIAASKAPKFKAGKALKDAINE
;
A
#
# COMPACT_ATOMS: atom_id res chain seq x y z
N MET A 1 -14.10 -6.15 5.26
CA MET A 1 -13.26 -7.03 6.14
C MET A 1 -12.18 -6.17 6.79
N ASN A 2 -11.92 -6.44 8.05
CA ASN A 2 -10.87 -5.72 8.78
C ASN A 2 -9.62 -6.61 8.91
N LYS A 3 -8.60 -6.10 9.60
CA LYS A 3 -7.33 -6.82 9.78
C LYS A 3 -7.53 -8.17 10.48
N THR A 4 -8.37 -8.21 11.50
CA THR A 4 -8.65 -9.42 12.25
C THR A 4 -9.31 -10.49 11.39
N GLU A 5 -10.31 -10.10 10.62
CA GLU A 5 -11.00 -11.01 9.70
C GLU A 5 -10.07 -11.47 8.57
N LEU A 6 -9.24 -10.56 8.06
CA LEU A 6 -8.26 -10.91 7.03
C LEU A 6 -7.25 -11.93 7.57
N THR A 7 -6.75 -11.72 8.78
CA THR A 7 -5.81 -12.64 9.43
C THR A 7 -6.42 -14.03 9.57
N ALA A 8 -7.68 -14.12 10.01
CA ALA A 8 -8.37 -15.39 10.15
C ALA A 8 -8.53 -16.11 8.80
N ALA A 9 -8.89 -15.36 7.76
CA ALA A 9 -9.03 -15.91 6.41
C ALA A 9 -7.70 -16.42 5.85
N ILE A 10 -6.62 -15.70 6.09
CA ILE A 10 -5.27 -16.11 5.68
C ILE A 10 -4.88 -17.39 6.40
N ALA A 11 -5.12 -17.47 7.71
CA ALA A 11 -4.79 -18.65 8.51
C ALA A 11 -5.50 -19.89 7.98
N GLU A 12 -6.78 -19.76 7.67
CA GLU A 12 -7.57 -20.86 7.15
C GLU A 12 -7.09 -21.31 5.77
N GLN A 13 -6.89 -20.37 4.88
CA GLN A 13 -6.50 -20.68 3.50
C GLN A 13 -5.07 -21.21 3.39
N ALA A 14 -4.17 -20.71 4.22
CA ALA A 14 -2.77 -21.15 4.22
C ALA A 14 -2.54 -22.39 5.07
N GLY A 15 -3.49 -22.78 5.90
CA GLY A 15 -3.33 -23.93 6.80
C GLY A 15 -2.36 -23.66 7.93
N ILE A 16 -2.33 -22.42 8.44
CA ILE A 16 -1.46 -22.02 9.55
C ILE A 16 -2.31 -21.47 10.69
N SER A 17 -1.70 -21.28 11.86
CA SER A 17 -2.40 -20.72 13.01
C SER A 17 -2.70 -19.21 12.77
N LYS A 18 -3.71 -18.70 13.48
CA LYS A 18 -4.02 -17.27 13.43
C LYS A 18 -2.84 -16.43 13.90
N LYS A 19 -2.10 -16.92 14.88
CA LYS A 19 -0.91 -16.24 15.39
C LYS A 19 0.17 -16.11 14.32
N ASP A 20 0.42 -17.18 13.57
CA ASP A 20 1.40 -17.17 12.48
C ASP A 20 0.92 -16.29 11.34
N ALA A 21 -0.37 -16.34 11.02
CA ALA A 21 -0.94 -15.47 9.99
C ALA A 21 -0.82 -13.99 10.36
N GLU A 22 -1.03 -13.65 11.63
CA GLU A 22 -0.88 -12.28 12.13
C GLU A 22 0.56 -11.80 12.00
N LYS A 23 1.51 -12.64 12.38
CA LYS A 23 2.95 -12.34 12.24
C LYS A 23 3.35 -12.14 10.79
N ALA A 24 2.86 -13.02 9.91
CA ALA A 24 3.15 -12.95 8.47
C ALA A 24 2.58 -11.67 7.86
N LEU A 25 1.36 -11.31 8.22
CA LEU A 25 0.73 -10.09 7.70
C LEU A 25 1.47 -8.84 8.19
N LYS A 26 1.85 -8.81 9.47
CA LYS A 26 2.62 -7.69 10.01
C LYS A 26 3.97 -7.57 9.32
N ALA A 27 4.68 -8.68 9.15
CA ALA A 27 5.96 -8.70 8.46
C ALA A 27 5.81 -8.22 7.02
N PHE A 28 4.75 -8.65 6.34
CA PHE A 28 4.47 -8.23 4.97
C PHE A 28 4.32 -6.71 4.86
N THR A 29 3.48 -6.13 5.72
CA THR A 29 3.27 -4.68 5.68
C THR A 29 4.51 -3.89 6.07
N ASP A 30 5.30 -4.40 7.02
CA ASP A 30 6.55 -3.76 7.43
C ASP A 30 7.59 -3.80 6.32
N VAL A 31 7.73 -4.94 5.64
CA VAL A 31 8.67 -5.08 4.52
C VAL A 31 8.27 -4.18 3.35
N VAL A 32 6.99 -4.12 3.02
CA VAL A 32 6.50 -3.24 1.96
C VAL A 32 6.82 -1.77 2.31
N ALA A 33 6.55 -1.37 3.55
CA ALA A 33 6.84 0.00 3.98
C ALA A 33 8.33 0.33 3.87
N ASP A 34 9.20 -0.60 4.28
CA ASP A 34 10.65 -0.40 4.24
C ASP A 34 11.16 -0.29 2.80
N GLU A 35 10.67 -1.12 1.89
CA GLU A 35 11.04 -1.05 0.49
C GLU A 35 10.59 0.27 -0.16
N LEU A 36 9.38 0.70 0.15
CA LEU A 36 8.86 1.97 -0.38
C LEU A 36 9.63 3.17 0.16
N LYS A 37 10.13 3.11 1.39
CA LYS A 37 11.01 4.14 1.94
C LYS A 37 12.28 4.32 1.12
N LYS A 38 12.81 3.23 0.59
CA LYS A 38 14.01 3.24 -0.25
C LYS A 38 13.71 3.68 -1.69
N GLY A 39 12.45 3.90 -2.03
CA GLY A 39 12.03 4.20 -3.39
C GLY A 39 11.91 2.98 -4.28
N GLU A 40 11.97 1.78 -3.70
CA GLU A 40 11.87 0.52 -4.43
C GLU A 40 10.42 0.07 -4.57
N LYS A 41 10.16 -0.69 -5.62
CA LYS A 41 8.84 -1.29 -5.85
C LYS A 41 8.76 -2.67 -5.22
N VAL A 42 7.55 -3.07 -4.84
CA VAL A 42 7.27 -4.45 -4.44
C VAL A 42 6.28 -5.00 -5.45
N GLN A 43 6.74 -5.88 -6.31
CA GLN A 43 5.93 -6.46 -7.37
C GLN A 43 5.49 -7.87 -7.00
N LEU A 44 4.16 -8.08 -6.97
CA LEU A 44 3.55 -9.39 -6.74
C LEU A 44 2.91 -9.85 -8.04
N VAL A 45 3.61 -10.71 -8.75
CA VAL A 45 3.13 -11.22 -10.04
C VAL A 45 1.76 -11.88 -9.86
N GLY A 46 0.80 -11.47 -10.69
CA GLY A 46 -0.56 -11.99 -10.61
C GLY A 46 -1.46 -11.25 -9.62
N PHE A 47 -0.92 -10.32 -8.85
CA PHE A 47 -1.70 -9.55 -7.89
C PHE A 47 -1.63 -8.05 -8.15
N GLY A 48 -0.44 -7.48 -8.09
CA GLY A 48 -0.25 -6.04 -8.31
C GLY A 48 1.12 -5.58 -7.86
N THR A 49 1.34 -4.29 -7.93
CA THR A 49 2.62 -3.68 -7.60
C THR A 49 2.41 -2.51 -6.64
N PHE A 50 3.14 -2.52 -5.55
CA PHE A 50 3.24 -1.36 -4.65
C PHE A 50 4.41 -0.50 -5.12
N GLU A 51 4.18 0.79 -5.27
CA GLU A 51 5.22 1.71 -5.72
C GLU A 51 5.12 3.04 -5.00
N VAL A 52 6.17 3.85 -5.12
CA VAL A 52 6.20 5.18 -4.55
C VAL A 52 6.05 6.20 -5.67
N VAL A 53 5.17 7.15 -5.46
CA VAL A 53 5.01 8.30 -6.35
C VAL A 53 5.56 9.51 -5.62
N GLU A 54 6.46 10.25 -6.27
CA GLU A 54 6.97 11.50 -5.72
C GLU A 54 6.13 12.66 -6.22
N ARG A 55 5.74 13.51 -5.30
CA ARG A 55 5.07 14.76 -5.62
C ARG A 55 6.06 15.89 -5.42
N ALA A 56 6.32 16.64 -6.49
CA ALA A 56 7.24 17.77 -6.45
C ALA A 56 6.70 18.86 -5.53
N ALA A 57 7.61 19.64 -4.96
CA ALA A 57 7.24 20.85 -4.22
C ALA A 57 6.47 21.79 -5.15
N ARG A 58 5.45 22.43 -4.62
CA ARG A 58 4.62 23.37 -5.37
C ARG A 58 4.06 24.44 -4.44
N GLU A 59 3.51 25.48 -5.02
CA GLU A 59 2.79 26.50 -4.26
C GLU A 59 1.31 26.16 -4.24
N GLY A 60 0.72 26.26 -3.06
CA GLY A 60 -0.71 26.21 -2.88
C GLY A 60 -1.19 27.57 -2.38
N ARG A 61 -2.47 27.66 -2.01
CA ARG A 61 -3.04 28.86 -1.42
C ARG A 61 -3.62 28.54 -0.07
N ASN A 62 -3.41 29.47 0.87
CA ASN A 62 -4.06 29.36 2.16
C ASN A 62 -5.55 29.58 1.97
N PRO A 63 -6.42 28.61 2.33
CA PRO A 63 -7.84 28.73 2.12
C PRO A 63 -8.51 29.87 2.92
N GLN A 64 -7.85 30.35 3.97
CA GLN A 64 -8.41 31.39 4.81
C GLN A 64 -8.15 32.79 4.26
N ASN A 65 -7.00 33.04 3.68
CA ASN A 65 -6.63 34.39 3.22
C ASN A 65 -6.16 34.45 1.76
N GLY A 66 -6.09 33.30 1.08
CA GLY A 66 -5.68 33.26 -0.32
C GLY A 66 -4.21 33.49 -0.59
N GLU A 67 -3.39 33.61 0.45
CA GLU A 67 -1.95 33.81 0.26
C GLU A 67 -1.26 32.53 -0.23
N PRO A 68 -0.23 32.66 -1.10
CA PRO A 68 0.51 31.50 -1.55
C PRO A 68 1.21 30.80 -0.38
N MET A 69 1.12 29.48 -0.34
CA MET A 69 1.83 28.66 0.63
C MET A 69 2.67 27.62 -0.11
N PRO A 70 3.95 27.47 0.23
CA PRO A 70 4.75 26.39 -0.37
C PRO A 70 4.27 25.04 0.15
N ILE A 71 4.09 24.10 -0.77
CA ILE A 71 3.79 22.71 -0.44
C ILE A 71 5.06 21.92 -0.69
N ALA A 72 5.61 21.33 0.37
CA ALA A 72 6.84 20.55 0.29
C ALA A 72 6.68 19.33 -0.59
N ALA A 73 7.78 18.90 -1.19
CA ALA A 73 7.83 17.63 -1.90
C ALA A 73 7.51 16.51 -0.94
N SER A 74 6.74 15.53 -1.41
CA SER A 74 6.35 14.39 -0.58
C SER A 74 6.34 13.12 -1.41
N LYS A 75 6.37 11.97 -0.73
CA LYS A 75 6.25 10.64 -1.34
C LYS A 75 4.93 10.05 -0.91
N ALA A 76 4.26 9.39 -1.84
CA ALA A 76 3.00 8.72 -1.56
C ALA A 76 3.04 7.28 -2.05
N PRO A 77 2.50 6.32 -1.28
CA PRO A 77 2.40 4.95 -1.76
C PRO A 77 1.27 4.83 -2.77
N LYS A 78 1.46 3.96 -3.75
CA LYS A 78 0.47 3.69 -4.76
C LYS A 78 0.43 2.19 -5.04
N PHE A 79 -0.76 1.64 -5.21
CA PHE A 79 -0.94 0.25 -5.60
C PHE A 79 -1.53 0.19 -7.00
N LYS A 80 -0.85 -0.52 -7.89
CA LYS A 80 -1.35 -0.82 -9.23
C LYS A 80 -1.80 -2.27 -9.28
N ALA A 81 -3.09 -2.48 -9.48
CA ALA A 81 -3.63 -3.83 -9.60
C ALA A 81 -3.08 -4.53 -10.84
N GLY A 82 -2.73 -5.79 -10.70
CA GLY A 82 -2.31 -6.62 -11.81
C GLY A 82 -3.51 -7.08 -12.64
N LYS A 83 -3.24 -7.54 -13.84
CA LYS A 83 -4.28 -8.00 -14.75
C LYS A 83 -5.10 -9.15 -14.15
N ALA A 84 -4.42 -10.11 -13.52
CA ALA A 84 -5.10 -11.26 -12.92
C ALA A 84 -6.09 -10.84 -11.82
N LEU A 85 -5.71 -9.85 -11.00
CA LEU A 85 -6.59 -9.35 -9.96
C LEU A 85 -7.79 -8.62 -10.56
N LYS A 86 -7.56 -7.79 -11.59
CA LYS A 86 -8.65 -7.09 -12.29
C LYS A 86 -9.62 -8.06 -12.92
N ASP A 87 -9.08 -9.10 -13.57
CA ASP A 87 -9.90 -10.13 -14.21
C ASP A 87 -10.73 -10.90 -13.18
N ALA A 88 -10.16 -11.21 -12.03
CA ALA A 88 -10.83 -11.94 -10.96
C ALA A 88 -12.06 -11.19 -10.44
N ILE A 89 -11.99 -9.87 -10.30
CA ILE A 89 -13.13 -9.09 -9.78
C ILE A 89 -14.14 -8.71 -10.85
N ASN A 90 -13.83 -8.95 -12.12
CA ASN A 90 -14.73 -8.67 -13.24
C ASN A 90 -15.31 -9.93 -13.89
N GLU A 91 -15.25 -11.05 -13.20
CA GLU A 91 -15.86 -12.30 -13.64
C GLU A 91 -17.37 -12.21 -13.64
#